data_562f7fa7fd7a82b664f023ea720f6569
#
_entry.id   562f7fa7fd7a82b664f023ea720f6569
#
_cell.length_a   1.000
_cell.length_b   1.000
_cell.length_c   1.000
_cell.angle_alpha   90.00
_cell.angle_beta   90.00
_cell.angle_gamma   90.00
#
_symmetry.space_group_name_H-M   'P 1'
#
loop_
_entity.id
_entity.type
_entity.pdbx_description
1 polymer ?
#
loop_
_entity_poly.entity_id
_entity_poly.type
_entity_poly.pdbx_seq_one_letter_code
_entity_poly.pdbx_strand_id
1 'polypeptide(L)'
;MDWTTGFIHRIGRGFRKAGRKLMEYRGLKGVWLDVGACKGEHCYTFALLNPSLRVFLFEPNLRSATRLFGMLPNFFVIPLAVSEKDGSAELNVNSYADASSLLPLDEQGVRGWAGGSELRVVDKVTVGTIRLDTFLNLAGIEKVDYLKVDAQGLDLEVVRSAGDRLKDIQRICLECDVAPHPLYQGASTKSATVEFLESHGFTLIDVLPQGDGKEENLTFENKAARENRGGWNRLPEMAEFGCRPTA
;
A
#
# COMPACT_ATOMS: atom_id res chain seq x y z
N MET A 1 21.19 3.66 -44.56
CA MET A 1 20.23 2.97 -43.66
C MET A 1 19.89 3.92 -42.53
N ASP A 2 18.65 4.37 -42.51
CA ASP A 2 18.21 5.52 -41.75
C ASP A 2 17.91 5.14 -40.26
N TRP A 3 18.84 5.47 -39.37
CA TRP A 3 18.77 5.21 -37.93
C TRP A 3 17.65 6.01 -37.20
N THR A 4 17.19 7.10 -37.84
CA THR A 4 16.20 7.99 -37.28
C THR A 4 14.79 7.40 -37.32
N THR A 5 14.43 6.69 -38.37
CA THR A 5 13.11 6.06 -38.54
C THR A 5 12.85 4.92 -37.55
N GLY A 6 13.90 4.15 -37.23
CA GLY A 6 13.82 3.02 -36.25
C GLY A 6 13.61 3.51 -34.82
N PHE A 7 14.26 4.62 -34.46
CA PHE A 7 14.18 5.20 -33.12
C PHE A 7 12.80 5.82 -32.83
N ILE A 8 12.26 6.59 -33.77
CA ILE A 8 10.92 7.21 -33.67
C ILE A 8 9.81 6.14 -33.61
N HIS A 9 9.95 5.03 -34.36
CA HIS A 9 8.98 3.92 -34.31
C HIS A 9 9.01 3.14 -32.97
N ARG A 10 10.17 3.05 -32.32
CA ARG A 10 10.32 2.42 -31.00
C ARG A 10 9.69 3.27 -29.89
N ILE A 11 9.94 4.59 -29.92
CA ILE A 11 9.34 5.54 -28.99
C ILE A 11 7.81 5.55 -29.16
N GLY A 12 7.31 5.65 -30.41
CA GLY A 12 5.87 5.68 -30.70
C GLY A 12 5.14 4.38 -30.31
N ARG A 13 5.79 3.21 -30.33
CA ARG A 13 5.23 1.95 -29.83
C ARG A 13 5.19 1.90 -28.30
N GLY A 14 6.22 2.42 -27.64
CA GLY A 14 6.26 2.53 -26.18
C GLY A 14 5.14 3.45 -25.65
N PHE A 15 4.97 4.63 -26.23
CA PHE A 15 3.89 5.56 -25.88
C PHE A 15 2.49 5.01 -26.17
N ARG A 16 2.30 4.28 -27.27
CA ARG A 16 1.00 3.65 -27.57
C ARG A 16 0.67 2.51 -26.62
N LYS A 17 1.66 1.70 -26.20
CA LYS A 17 1.49 0.61 -25.23
C LYS A 17 1.18 1.19 -23.85
N ALA A 18 1.92 2.22 -23.41
CA ALA A 18 1.67 2.93 -22.17
C ALA A 18 0.29 3.63 -22.18
N GLY A 19 -0.04 4.32 -23.27
CA GLY A 19 -1.34 4.98 -23.42
C GLY A 19 -2.52 4.00 -23.43
N ARG A 20 -2.39 2.83 -24.06
CA ARG A 20 -3.42 1.78 -24.03
C ARG A 20 -3.60 1.25 -22.62
N LYS A 21 -2.52 0.99 -21.90
CA LYS A 21 -2.53 0.52 -20.52
C LYS A 21 -3.16 1.55 -19.57
N LEU A 22 -2.84 2.84 -19.74
CA LEU A 22 -3.50 3.92 -18.99
C LEU A 22 -5.02 3.97 -19.23
N MET A 23 -5.49 3.63 -20.44
CA MET A 23 -6.92 3.60 -20.75
C MET A 23 -7.66 2.45 -20.06
N GLU A 24 -6.99 1.34 -19.73
CA GLU A 24 -7.57 0.21 -18.99
C GLU A 24 -7.89 0.58 -17.54
N TYR A 25 -7.23 1.62 -17.00
CA TYR A 25 -7.47 2.11 -15.64
C TYR A 25 -8.52 3.21 -15.53
N ARG A 26 -9.22 3.54 -16.62
CA ARG A 26 -10.31 4.52 -16.59
C ARG A 26 -11.63 3.88 -16.18
N GLY A 27 -12.48 4.67 -15.52
CA GLY A 27 -13.80 4.25 -15.09
C GLY A 27 -13.82 3.55 -13.72
N LEU A 28 -12.70 3.57 -12.99
CA LEU A 28 -12.67 3.14 -11.60
C LEU A 28 -13.48 4.11 -10.73
N LYS A 29 -14.19 3.54 -9.79
CA LYS A 29 -14.99 4.26 -8.79
C LYS A 29 -15.01 3.45 -7.51
N GLY A 30 -15.54 4.03 -6.44
CA GLY A 30 -15.62 3.36 -5.14
C GLY A 30 -14.60 3.89 -4.16
N VAL A 31 -14.11 3.05 -3.27
CA VAL A 31 -13.26 3.44 -2.15
C VAL A 31 -11.95 2.64 -2.16
N TRP A 32 -10.85 3.38 -2.14
CA TRP A 32 -9.52 2.83 -1.93
C TRP A 32 -8.94 3.38 -0.63
N LEU A 33 -8.23 2.53 0.09
CA LEU A 33 -7.45 2.90 1.26
C LEU A 33 -5.97 2.64 0.98
N ASP A 34 -5.12 3.60 1.29
CA ASP A 34 -3.66 3.51 1.19
C ASP A 34 -3.07 3.80 2.57
N VAL A 35 -2.63 2.74 3.25
CA VAL A 35 -2.04 2.81 4.58
C VAL A 35 -0.53 2.84 4.45
N GLY A 36 0.11 3.86 5.05
CA GLY A 36 1.51 4.18 4.81
C GLY A 36 1.71 4.88 3.46
N ALA A 37 0.88 5.89 3.18
CA ALA A 37 0.81 6.51 1.86
C ALA A 37 2.07 7.29 1.46
N CYS A 38 2.91 7.68 2.40
CA CYS A 38 4.17 8.41 2.22
C CYS A 38 4.08 9.59 1.23
N LYS A 39 4.27 9.34 -0.08
CA LYS A 39 4.19 10.33 -1.18
C LYS A 39 2.92 10.16 -2.03
N GLY A 40 2.09 9.14 -1.74
CA GLY A 40 0.86 8.85 -2.47
C GLY A 40 1.06 8.26 -3.87
N GLU A 41 2.29 7.87 -4.21
CA GLU A 41 2.67 7.42 -5.56
C GLU A 41 1.89 6.19 -6.01
N HIS A 42 1.55 5.29 -5.07
CA HIS A 42 0.81 4.08 -5.37
C HIS A 42 -0.57 4.37 -5.97
N CYS A 43 -1.29 5.32 -5.39
CA CYS A 43 -2.66 5.64 -5.79
C CYS A 43 -2.77 6.81 -6.77
N TYR A 44 -1.71 7.63 -6.94
CA TYR A 44 -1.76 8.91 -7.66
C TYR A 44 -2.31 8.79 -9.09
N THR A 45 -1.73 7.90 -9.90
CA THR A 45 -2.14 7.75 -11.30
C THR A 45 -3.59 7.28 -11.43
N PHE A 46 -4.01 6.36 -10.57
CA PHE A 46 -5.39 5.86 -10.56
C PHE A 46 -6.39 6.94 -10.17
N ALA A 47 -6.10 7.70 -9.13
CA ALA A 47 -6.94 8.79 -8.66
C ALA A 47 -7.04 9.92 -9.70
N LEU A 48 -5.91 10.29 -10.33
CA LEU A 48 -5.86 11.31 -11.40
C LEU A 48 -6.74 10.93 -12.60
N LEU A 49 -6.72 9.67 -13.00
CA LEU A 49 -7.50 9.17 -14.15
C LEU A 49 -8.98 8.91 -13.81
N ASN A 50 -9.33 8.85 -12.53
CA ASN A 50 -10.64 8.47 -12.04
C ASN A 50 -11.15 9.43 -10.95
N PRO A 51 -11.67 10.62 -11.32
CA PRO A 51 -12.15 11.60 -10.33
C PRO A 51 -13.28 11.10 -9.40
N SER A 52 -14.00 10.05 -9.81
CA SER A 52 -15.05 9.41 -8.98
C SER A 52 -14.53 8.41 -7.97
N LEU A 53 -13.23 8.07 -8.01
CA LEU A 53 -12.59 7.22 -7.03
C LEU A 53 -12.31 8.05 -5.76
N ARG A 54 -12.69 7.54 -4.60
CA ARG A 54 -12.35 8.14 -3.30
C ARG A 54 -11.14 7.41 -2.73
N VAL A 55 -10.03 8.10 -2.52
CA VAL A 55 -8.79 7.52 -2.00
C VAL A 55 -8.50 8.12 -0.64
N PHE A 56 -8.52 7.31 0.40
CA PHE A 56 -8.16 7.69 1.77
C PHE A 56 -6.71 7.29 2.03
N LEU A 57 -5.88 8.28 2.32
CA LEU A 57 -4.43 8.16 2.48
C LEU A 57 -4.09 8.30 3.96
N PHE A 58 -3.67 7.21 4.61
CA PHE A 58 -3.19 7.24 6.00
C PHE A 58 -1.68 7.45 6.01
N GLU A 59 -1.26 8.56 6.59
CA GLU A 59 0.15 8.93 6.71
C GLU A 59 0.40 9.63 8.05
N PRO A 60 0.96 8.91 9.04
CA PRO A 60 1.16 9.48 10.38
C PRO A 60 2.24 10.55 10.45
N ASN A 61 3.25 10.53 9.56
CA ASN A 61 4.27 11.55 9.52
C ASN A 61 3.70 12.84 8.92
N LEU A 62 3.47 13.85 9.76
CA LEU A 62 2.88 15.12 9.32
C LEU A 62 3.67 15.81 8.20
N ARG A 63 5.00 15.63 8.13
CA ARG A 63 5.80 16.19 7.03
C ARG A 63 5.47 15.54 5.68
N SER A 64 5.19 14.23 5.67
CA SER A 64 4.73 13.50 4.48
C SER A 64 3.26 13.83 4.20
N ALA A 65 2.39 13.75 5.20
CA ALA A 65 0.96 14.03 5.06
C ALA A 65 0.69 15.44 4.49
N THR A 66 1.42 16.47 4.92
CA THR A 66 1.22 17.84 4.42
C THR A 66 1.50 17.98 2.92
N ARG A 67 2.31 17.11 2.33
CA ARG A 67 2.58 17.10 0.88
C ARG A 67 1.43 16.49 0.08
N LEU A 68 0.65 15.61 0.71
CA LEU A 68 -0.50 14.94 0.08
C LEU A 68 -1.74 15.83 0.06
N PHE A 69 -1.89 16.77 1.02
CA PHE A 69 -3.04 17.66 1.08
C PHE A 69 -3.17 18.52 -0.18
N GLY A 70 -4.34 18.43 -0.81
CA GLY A 70 -4.65 19.22 -2.02
C GLY A 70 -3.96 18.74 -3.29
N MET A 71 -3.22 17.61 -3.26
CA MET A 71 -2.55 17.04 -4.43
C MET A 71 -3.57 16.64 -5.51
N LEU A 72 -4.67 15.99 -5.12
CA LEU A 72 -5.81 15.65 -5.98
C LEU A 72 -7.12 15.89 -5.22
N PRO A 73 -8.22 16.29 -5.90
CA PRO A 73 -9.50 16.59 -5.25
C PRO A 73 -10.18 15.36 -4.63
N ASN A 74 -9.81 14.17 -5.05
CA ASN A 74 -10.34 12.89 -4.56
C ASN A 74 -9.37 12.15 -3.62
N PHE A 75 -8.32 12.84 -3.14
CA PHE A 75 -7.46 12.40 -2.04
C PHE A 75 -7.97 12.95 -0.70
N PHE A 76 -8.22 12.04 0.23
CA PHE A 76 -8.64 12.32 1.60
C PHE A 76 -7.52 11.91 2.54
N VAL A 77 -6.71 12.87 2.97
CA VAL A 77 -5.52 12.61 3.79
C VAL A 77 -5.91 12.50 5.26
N ILE A 78 -5.52 11.40 5.89
CA ILE A 78 -5.78 11.08 7.30
C ILE A 78 -4.41 11.02 8.01
N PRO A 79 -4.05 12.03 8.80
CA PRO A 79 -2.74 12.09 9.47
C PRO A 79 -2.70 11.22 10.73
N LEU A 80 -3.04 9.95 10.58
CA LEU A 80 -3.06 8.93 11.63
C LEU A 80 -2.34 7.67 11.14
N ALA A 81 -1.75 6.93 12.06
CA ALA A 81 -1.34 5.57 11.80
C ALA A 81 -2.53 4.61 11.93
N VAL A 82 -2.62 3.62 11.06
CA VAL A 82 -3.55 2.51 11.28
C VAL A 82 -2.86 1.46 12.15
N SER A 83 -3.55 1.00 13.20
CA SER A 83 -3.01 0.09 14.20
C SER A 83 -4.12 -0.78 14.80
N GLU A 84 -3.76 -1.81 15.57
CA GLU A 84 -4.72 -2.65 16.30
C GLU A 84 -5.52 -1.92 17.39
N LYS A 85 -5.10 -0.71 17.77
CA LYS A 85 -5.76 0.08 18.83
C LYS A 85 -5.96 1.52 18.43
N ASP A 86 -7.13 2.07 18.78
CA ASP A 86 -7.38 3.51 18.75
C ASP A 86 -6.61 4.19 19.89
N GLY A 87 -6.00 5.36 19.62
CA GLY A 87 -5.27 6.11 20.62
C GLY A 87 -4.05 6.83 20.07
N SER A 88 -2.88 6.50 20.60
CA SER A 88 -1.61 7.08 20.15
C SER A 88 -0.46 6.07 20.29
N ALA A 89 0.59 6.27 19.45
CA ALA A 89 1.81 5.49 19.48
C ALA A 89 3.02 6.37 19.18
N GLU A 90 4.22 5.88 19.46
CA GLU A 90 5.47 6.50 19.06
C GLU A 90 5.84 6.04 17.64
N LEU A 91 5.98 6.98 16.71
CA LEU A 91 6.51 6.75 15.37
C LEU A 91 8.02 6.99 15.37
N ASN A 92 8.79 5.98 15.00
CA ASN A 92 10.22 6.11 14.72
C ASN A 92 10.37 6.70 13.32
N VAL A 93 10.71 7.98 13.24
CA VAL A 93 10.97 8.67 11.97
C VAL A 93 12.38 8.32 11.53
N ASN A 94 12.51 7.68 10.38
CA ASN A 94 13.79 7.24 9.84
C ASN A 94 14.39 8.25 8.86
N SER A 95 15.71 8.12 8.62
CA SER A 95 16.45 8.93 7.63
C SER A 95 15.87 8.81 6.22
N TYR A 96 15.31 7.65 5.89
CA TYR A 96 14.42 7.43 4.75
C TYR A 96 12.97 7.46 5.26
N ALA A 97 12.20 8.45 4.84
CA ALA A 97 10.86 8.69 5.37
C ALA A 97 9.90 7.52 5.12
N ASP A 98 10.07 6.84 4.00
CA ASP A 98 9.34 5.64 3.57
C ASP A 98 9.65 4.40 4.43
N ALA A 99 10.74 4.40 5.20
CA ALA A 99 11.08 3.35 6.17
C ALA A 99 10.67 3.72 7.61
N SER A 100 9.85 4.75 7.82
CA SER A 100 9.38 5.12 9.18
C SER A 100 8.31 4.16 9.68
N SER A 101 8.42 3.70 10.93
CA SER A 101 7.56 2.65 11.49
C SER A 101 7.21 2.90 12.96
N LEU A 102 6.11 2.34 13.42
CA LEU A 102 5.82 2.21 14.85
C LEU A 102 6.68 1.13 15.52
N LEU A 103 7.28 0.23 14.73
CA LEU A 103 8.22 -0.77 15.24
C LEU A 103 9.65 -0.22 15.28
N PRO A 104 10.49 -0.69 16.21
CA PRO A 104 11.92 -0.41 16.18
C PRO A 104 12.60 -1.19 15.06
N LEU A 105 13.70 -0.63 14.53
CA LEU A 105 14.56 -1.32 13.58
C LEU A 105 15.25 -2.54 14.26
N ASP A 106 15.42 -3.62 13.49
CA ASP A 106 16.26 -4.75 13.89
C ASP A 106 17.68 -4.57 13.37
N GLU A 107 18.67 -4.72 14.24
CA GLU A 107 20.07 -4.50 13.87
C GLU A 107 20.58 -5.46 12.78
N GLN A 108 20.11 -6.71 12.79
CA GLN A 108 20.53 -7.71 11.82
C GLN A 108 19.84 -7.47 10.48
N GLY A 109 18.55 -7.10 10.52
CA GLY A 109 17.79 -6.70 9.35
C GLY A 109 18.42 -5.48 8.66
N VAL A 110 18.74 -4.43 9.42
CA VAL A 110 19.41 -3.22 8.90
C VAL A 110 20.75 -3.54 8.25
N ARG A 111 21.59 -4.42 8.85
CA ARG A 111 22.88 -4.83 8.24
C ARG A 111 22.69 -5.56 6.91
N GLY A 112 21.59 -6.27 6.77
CA GLY A 112 21.26 -7.01 5.56
C GLY A 112 20.60 -6.14 4.48
N TRP A 113 20.02 -5.00 4.83
CA TRP A 113 19.22 -4.17 3.92
C TRP A 113 20.09 -3.30 3.01
N ALA A 114 19.70 -3.15 1.73
CA ALA A 114 20.40 -2.27 0.80
C ALA A 114 20.26 -0.80 1.27
N GLY A 115 21.39 -0.15 1.58
CA GLY A 115 21.38 1.20 2.16
C GLY A 115 21.25 1.22 3.70
N GLY A 116 21.24 0.06 4.37
CA GLY A 116 21.11 -0.05 5.82
C GLY A 116 22.16 0.73 6.63
N SER A 117 23.36 0.97 6.08
CA SER A 117 24.39 1.81 6.70
C SER A 117 23.95 3.28 6.94
N GLU A 118 22.99 3.75 6.14
CA GLU A 118 22.43 5.11 6.24
C GLU A 118 21.07 5.15 6.95
N LEU A 119 20.43 3.97 7.10
CA LEU A 119 19.15 3.86 7.75
C LEU A 119 19.29 4.00 9.27
N ARG A 120 18.69 5.03 9.84
CA ARG A 120 18.66 5.26 11.28
C ARG A 120 17.43 6.05 11.68
N VAL A 121 16.99 5.87 12.91
CA VAL A 121 15.99 6.74 13.53
C VAL A 121 16.60 8.13 13.73
N VAL A 122 15.97 9.15 13.14
CA VAL A 122 16.39 10.55 13.22
C VAL A 122 15.49 11.37 14.14
N ASP A 123 14.27 10.90 14.42
CA ASP A 123 13.31 11.54 15.31
C ASP A 123 12.32 10.49 15.85
N LYS A 124 11.64 10.82 16.96
CA LYS A 124 10.55 10.04 17.54
C LYS A 124 9.40 10.98 17.84
N VAL A 125 8.24 10.70 17.28
CA VAL A 125 7.08 11.56 17.41
C VAL A 125 5.87 10.78 17.86
N THR A 126 5.07 11.34 18.76
CA THR A 126 3.77 10.77 19.12
C THR A 126 2.79 11.06 17.99
N VAL A 127 2.15 10.02 17.48
CA VAL A 127 1.12 10.09 16.43
C VAL A 127 -0.19 9.49 16.93
N GLY A 128 -1.31 9.98 16.41
CA GLY A 128 -2.59 9.33 16.67
C GLY A 128 -2.70 8.02 15.93
N THR A 129 -3.38 7.04 16.53
CA THR A 129 -3.66 5.74 15.91
C THR A 129 -5.16 5.51 15.80
N ILE A 130 -5.57 4.79 14.75
CA ILE A 130 -6.94 4.39 14.52
C ILE A 130 -6.99 2.96 13.99
N ARG A 131 -8.01 2.19 14.39
CA ARG A 131 -8.31 0.88 13.79
C ARG A 131 -9.02 1.07 12.44
N LEU A 132 -8.85 0.14 11.52
CA LEU A 132 -9.60 0.18 10.25
C LEU A 132 -11.12 0.10 10.46
N ASP A 133 -11.59 -0.81 11.33
CA ASP A 133 -13.03 -0.94 11.61
C ASP A 133 -13.62 0.34 12.22
N THR A 134 -12.90 0.99 13.15
CA THR A 134 -13.28 2.29 13.72
C THR A 134 -13.38 3.35 12.62
N PHE A 135 -12.37 3.46 11.77
CA PHE A 135 -12.38 4.43 10.66
C PHE A 135 -13.53 4.18 9.70
N LEU A 136 -13.72 2.94 9.24
CA LEU A 136 -14.79 2.60 8.29
C LEU A 136 -16.17 2.95 8.84
N ASN A 137 -16.39 2.69 10.13
CA ASN A 137 -17.66 3.03 10.80
C ASN A 137 -17.85 4.55 10.91
N LEU A 138 -16.84 5.30 11.36
CA LEU A 138 -16.90 6.76 11.49
C LEU A 138 -17.09 7.45 10.15
N ALA A 139 -16.46 6.96 9.09
CA ALA A 139 -16.53 7.51 7.74
C ALA A 139 -17.79 7.06 6.97
N GLY A 140 -18.61 6.16 7.52
CA GLY A 140 -19.79 5.61 6.85
C GLY A 140 -19.44 4.82 5.58
N ILE A 141 -18.28 4.17 5.56
CA ILE A 141 -17.82 3.39 4.42
C ILE A 141 -18.33 1.95 4.57
N GLU A 142 -19.22 1.52 3.69
CA GLU A 142 -19.79 0.17 3.72
C GLU A 142 -18.89 -0.86 3.02
N LYS A 143 -18.19 -0.45 1.95
CA LYS A 143 -17.34 -1.32 1.14
C LYS A 143 -16.04 -0.63 0.75
N VAL A 144 -14.95 -1.42 0.72
CA VAL A 144 -13.64 -1.00 0.28
C VAL A 144 -13.26 -1.85 -0.94
N ASP A 145 -13.06 -1.22 -2.09
CA ASP A 145 -12.69 -1.93 -3.31
C ASP A 145 -11.21 -2.35 -3.29
N TYR A 146 -10.35 -1.53 -2.70
CA TYR A 146 -8.93 -1.82 -2.61
C TYR A 146 -8.31 -1.25 -1.33
N LEU A 147 -7.58 -2.09 -0.61
CA LEU A 147 -6.74 -1.73 0.53
C LEU A 147 -5.29 -2.03 0.19
N LYS A 148 -4.45 -1.00 0.12
CA LYS A 148 -2.99 -1.13 0.11
C LYS A 148 -2.49 -0.92 1.52
N VAL A 149 -1.59 -1.77 1.97
CA VAL A 149 -0.90 -1.63 3.25
C VAL A 149 0.60 -1.67 3.02
N ASP A 150 1.29 -0.72 3.62
CA ASP A 150 2.74 -0.63 3.69
C ASP A 150 3.06 0.10 5.00
N ALA A 151 2.84 -0.61 6.08
CA ALA A 151 2.95 -0.10 7.44
C ALA A 151 4.29 -0.44 8.10
N GLN A 152 5.25 -0.81 7.25
CA GLN A 152 6.63 -1.03 7.62
C GLN A 152 6.75 -2.01 8.80
N GLY A 153 6.29 -3.26 8.54
CA GLY A 153 6.33 -4.38 9.46
C GLY A 153 5.06 -4.62 10.27
N LEU A 154 4.08 -3.70 10.25
CA LEU A 154 2.79 -3.83 10.94
C LEU A 154 1.63 -4.18 9.97
N ASP A 155 1.93 -4.69 8.80
CA ASP A 155 0.98 -4.85 7.71
C ASP A 155 -0.16 -5.81 8.07
N LEU A 156 0.14 -6.93 8.71
CA LEU A 156 -0.87 -7.88 9.18
C LEU A 156 -1.72 -7.29 10.31
N GLU A 157 -1.12 -6.55 11.24
CA GLU A 157 -1.79 -5.87 12.34
C GLU A 157 -2.79 -4.83 11.82
N VAL A 158 -2.41 -4.08 10.78
CA VAL A 158 -3.32 -3.17 10.06
C VAL A 158 -4.53 -3.94 9.53
N VAL A 159 -4.31 -5.05 8.83
CA VAL A 159 -5.41 -5.87 8.29
C VAL A 159 -6.28 -6.45 9.41
N ARG A 160 -5.69 -6.95 10.49
CA ARG A 160 -6.41 -7.45 11.68
C ARG A 160 -7.30 -6.38 12.32
N SER A 161 -6.89 -5.11 12.26
CA SER A 161 -7.66 -4.00 12.81
C SER A 161 -8.99 -3.75 12.08
N ALA A 162 -9.21 -4.38 10.91
CA ALA A 162 -10.49 -4.36 10.23
C ALA A 162 -11.57 -5.21 10.96
N GLY A 163 -11.18 -6.16 11.81
CA GLY A 163 -12.11 -6.99 12.56
C GLY A 163 -13.19 -7.61 11.66
N ASP A 164 -14.47 -7.54 12.09
CA ASP A 164 -15.61 -8.04 11.32
C ASP A 164 -15.83 -7.31 9.98
N ARG A 165 -15.22 -6.12 9.80
CA ARG A 165 -15.29 -5.32 8.58
C ARG A 165 -14.31 -5.81 7.49
N LEU A 166 -13.44 -6.79 7.81
CA LEU A 166 -12.52 -7.39 6.84
C LEU A 166 -13.27 -7.99 5.63
N LYS A 167 -14.43 -8.58 5.85
CA LYS A 167 -15.32 -9.11 4.80
C LYS A 167 -15.82 -8.05 3.80
N ASP A 168 -15.82 -6.78 4.18
CA ASP A 168 -16.26 -5.65 3.36
C ASP A 168 -15.15 -5.12 2.43
N ILE A 169 -13.96 -5.74 2.47
CA ILE A 169 -12.81 -5.39 1.63
C ILE A 169 -12.74 -6.39 0.47
N GLN A 170 -12.69 -5.87 -0.77
CA GLN A 170 -12.63 -6.71 -1.98
C GLN A 170 -11.23 -7.26 -2.24
N ARG A 171 -10.22 -6.39 -2.23
CA ARG A 171 -8.83 -6.74 -2.53
C ARG A 171 -7.88 -6.06 -1.55
N ILE A 172 -6.87 -6.81 -1.12
CA ILE A 172 -5.83 -6.35 -0.22
C ILE A 172 -4.48 -6.57 -0.90
N CYS A 173 -3.65 -5.54 -0.94
CA CYS A 173 -2.24 -5.64 -1.27
C CYS A 173 -1.43 -5.19 -0.07
N LEU A 174 -0.52 -6.03 0.41
CA LEU A 174 0.31 -5.70 1.56
C LEU A 174 1.74 -6.17 1.35
N GLU A 175 2.68 -5.48 1.99
CA GLU A 175 4.08 -5.83 1.97
C GLU A 175 4.41 -6.86 3.05
N CYS A 176 5.28 -7.80 2.71
CA CYS A 176 5.81 -8.77 3.67
C CYS A 176 7.32 -8.84 3.53
N ASP A 177 8.01 -8.74 4.65
CA ASP A 177 9.43 -9.08 4.74
C ASP A 177 9.60 -10.60 4.59
N VAL A 178 10.48 -11.02 3.70
CA VAL A 178 10.83 -12.42 3.44
C VAL A 178 12.31 -12.70 3.68
N ALA A 179 13.05 -11.71 4.20
CA ALA A 179 14.44 -11.85 4.57
C ALA A 179 14.61 -12.79 5.78
N PRO A 180 15.78 -13.44 5.94
CA PRO A 180 16.08 -14.23 7.13
C PRO A 180 16.03 -13.42 8.44
N HIS A 181 16.31 -12.14 8.37
CA HIS A 181 16.22 -11.17 9.45
C HIS A 181 15.36 -10.01 8.96
N PRO A 182 14.15 -9.85 9.53
CA PRO A 182 13.25 -8.76 9.12
C PRO A 182 13.85 -7.39 9.46
N LEU A 183 13.46 -6.36 8.71
CA LEU A 183 13.97 -5.01 8.95
C LEU A 183 13.47 -4.42 10.27
N TYR A 184 12.30 -4.85 10.74
CA TYR A 184 11.65 -4.36 11.96
C TYR A 184 11.46 -5.47 12.98
N GLN A 185 11.74 -5.16 14.26
CA GLN A 185 11.53 -6.09 15.37
C GLN A 185 10.04 -6.39 15.53
N GLY A 186 9.70 -7.66 15.53
CA GLY A 186 8.31 -8.11 15.71
C GLY A 186 7.43 -8.02 14.46
N ALA A 187 8.01 -7.73 13.29
CA ALA A 187 7.28 -7.76 12.03
C ALA A 187 6.62 -9.13 11.78
N SER A 188 5.42 -9.11 11.22
CA SER A 188 4.67 -10.33 10.90
C SER A 188 5.31 -11.10 9.75
N THR A 189 5.28 -12.42 9.84
CA THR A 189 5.83 -13.28 8.78
C THR A 189 4.84 -13.44 7.63
N LYS A 190 5.36 -13.67 6.41
CA LYS A 190 4.55 -14.00 5.23
C LYS A 190 3.60 -15.18 5.49
N SER A 191 4.07 -16.26 6.18
CA SER A 191 3.22 -17.41 6.47
C SER A 191 2.05 -17.05 7.38
N ALA A 192 2.26 -16.25 8.43
CA ALA A 192 1.19 -15.78 9.31
C ALA A 192 0.17 -14.91 8.56
N THR A 193 0.65 -14.07 7.64
CA THR A 193 -0.20 -13.21 6.80
C THR A 193 -1.08 -14.04 5.86
N VAL A 194 -0.49 -15.00 5.16
CA VAL A 194 -1.23 -15.90 4.25
C VAL A 194 -2.25 -16.72 5.01
N GLU A 195 -1.86 -17.38 6.11
CA GLU A 195 -2.75 -18.19 6.94
C GLU A 195 -3.93 -17.36 7.47
N PHE A 196 -3.66 -16.15 7.98
CA PHE A 196 -4.70 -15.27 8.49
C PHE A 196 -5.71 -14.90 7.39
N LEU A 197 -5.25 -14.41 6.26
CA LEU A 197 -6.14 -13.96 5.18
C LEU A 197 -6.91 -15.12 4.53
N GLU A 198 -6.28 -16.28 4.33
CA GLU A 198 -6.95 -17.45 3.79
C GLU A 198 -8.03 -17.98 4.73
N SER A 199 -7.78 -17.99 6.05
CA SER A 199 -8.78 -18.38 7.05
C SER A 199 -9.98 -17.41 7.12
N HIS A 200 -9.80 -16.15 6.65
CA HIS A 200 -10.86 -15.14 6.57
C HIS A 200 -11.50 -15.02 5.18
N GLY A 201 -11.32 -16.03 4.31
CA GLY A 201 -12.02 -16.10 3.03
C GLY A 201 -11.36 -15.34 1.89
N PHE A 202 -10.10 -14.98 2.02
CA PHE A 202 -9.32 -14.42 0.91
C PHE A 202 -8.55 -15.51 0.16
N THR A 203 -8.15 -15.20 -1.05
CA THR A 203 -7.27 -16.06 -1.88
C THR A 203 -6.07 -15.23 -2.29
N LEU A 204 -4.85 -15.73 -2.09
CA LEU A 204 -3.64 -15.13 -2.64
C LEU A 204 -3.67 -15.27 -4.17
N ILE A 205 -3.64 -14.14 -4.89
CA ILE A 205 -3.75 -14.10 -6.35
C ILE A 205 -2.50 -13.61 -7.05
N ASP A 206 -1.61 -12.91 -6.33
CA ASP A 206 -0.36 -12.43 -6.89
C ASP A 206 0.71 -12.27 -5.80
N VAL A 207 1.98 -12.48 -6.19
CA VAL A 207 3.17 -12.29 -5.37
C VAL A 207 4.20 -11.55 -6.21
N LEU A 208 4.53 -10.33 -5.83
CA LEU A 208 5.49 -9.49 -6.54
C LEU A 208 6.71 -9.20 -5.66
N PRO A 209 7.89 -9.79 -5.97
CA PRO A 209 9.12 -9.47 -5.26
C PRO A 209 9.49 -7.98 -5.40
N GLN A 210 9.94 -7.39 -4.30
CA GLN A 210 10.38 -6.00 -4.23
C GLN A 210 11.89 -5.92 -4.01
N GLY A 211 12.48 -4.80 -4.45
CA GLY A 211 13.88 -4.47 -4.20
C GLY A 211 14.86 -5.57 -4.61
N ASP A 212 15.62 -6.05 -3.65
CA ASP A 212 16.60 -7.13 -3.78
C ASP A 212 16.04 -8.53 -3.45
N GLY A 213 14.71 -8.67 -3.40
CA GLY A 213 14.02 -9.92 -3.09
C GLY A 213 13.88 -10.21 -1.60
N LYS A 214 14.05 -9.20 -0.73
CA LYS A 214 13.85 -9.32 0.72
C LYS A 214 12.43 -8.98 1.16
N GLU A 215 11.69 -8.32 0.31
CA GLU A 215 10.31 -7.92 0.51
C GLU A 215 9.47 -8.40 -0.66
N GLU A 216 8.20 -8.71 -0.40
CA GLU A 216 7.24 -9.11 -1.41
C GLU A 216 5.91 -8.39 -1.17
N ASN A 217 5.30 -7.89 -2.25
CA ASN A 217 3.91 -7.45 -2.23
C ASN A 217 3.01 -8.66 -2.51
N LEU A 218 2.15 -8.96 -1.55
CA LEU A 218 1.16 -10.03 -1.64
C LEU A 218 -0.20 -9.43 -1.96
N THR A 219 -0.85 -9.90 -3.01
CA THR A 219 -2.20 -9.46 -3.37
C THR A 219 -3.21 -10.57 -3.12
N PHE A 220 -4.23 -10.24 -2.33
CA PHE A 220 -5.33 -11.14 -1.98
C PHE A 220 -6.66 -10.62 -2.51
N GLU A 221 -7.54 -11.54 -2.89
CA GLU A 221 -8.90 -11.24 -3.33
C GLU A 221 -9.92 -11.99 -2.46
N ASN A 222 -10.95 -11.28 -2.03
CA ASN A 222 -12.04 -11.84 -1.24
C ASN A 222 -12.87 -12.82 -2.11
N LYS A 223 -13.01 -14.07 -1.68
CA LYS A 223 -13.74 -15.13 -2.40
C LYS A 223 -15.20 -14.75 -2.66
N ALA A 224 -15.88 -14.17 -1.68
CA ALA A 224 -17.26 -13.73 -1.81
C ALA A 224 -17.42 -12.59 -2.82
N ALA A 225 -16.45 -11.69 -2.91
CA ALA A 225 -16.42 -10.62 -3.91
C ALA A 225 -16.22 -11.17 -5.33
N ARG A 226 -15.42 -12.24 -5.47
CA ARG A 226 -15.17 -12.92 -6.75
C ARG A 226 -16.41 -13.62 -7.30
N GLU A 227 -17.21 -14.23 -6.42
CA GLU A 227 -18.44 -14.92 -6.77
C GLU A 227 -19.58 -13.93 -7.09
N ASN A 228 -19.62 -12.79 -6.39
CA ASN A 228 -20.68 -11.79 -6.46
C ASN A 228 -20.30 -10.62 -7.37
N ARG A 229 -19.98 -10.89 -8.64
CA ARG A 229 -19.49 -9.90 -9.62
C ARG A 229 -20.43 -8.71 -9.89
N GLY A 230 -21.67 -8.75 -9.42
CA GLY A 230 -22.64 -7.65 -9.58
C GLY A 230 -22.52 -6.52 -8.57
N GLY A 231 -21.79 -6.72 -7.46
CA GLY A 231 -21.70 -5.74 -6.35
C GLY A 231 -20.33 -5.07 -6.18
N TRP A 232 -19.30 -5.50 -6.92
CA TRP A 232 -17.93 -5.01 -6.78
C TRP A 232 -17.41 -4.44 -8.10
N ASN A 233 -16.57 -3.41 -8.02
CA ASN A 233 -15.91 -2.86 -9.18
C ASN A 233 -14.86 -3.84 -9.74
N ARG A 234 -14.73 -3.89 -11.06
CA ARG A 234 -13.63 -4.63 -11.69
C ARG A 234 -12.32 -3.87 -11.44
N LEU A 235 -11.42 -4.45 -10.66
CA LEU A 235 -10.10 -3.90 -10.44
C LEU A 235 -9.13 -4.38 -11.52
N PRO A 236 -8.22 -3.52 -11.99
CA PRO A 236 -7.18 -3.90 -12.92
C PRO A 236 -6.19 -4.86 -12.24
N GLU A 237 -5.43 -5.61 -13.05
CA GLU A 237 -4.28 -6.35 -12.55
C GLU A 237 -3.20 -5.35 -12.11
N MET A 238 -2.92 -5.31 -10.81
CA MET A 238 -2.03 -4.31 -10.19
C MET A 238 -0.54 -4.69 -10.28
N ALA A 239 -0.22 -5.90 -10.75
CA ALA A 239 1.11 -6.49 -10.78
C ALA A 239 2.22 -5.66 -11.46
N GLU A 240 1.86 -4.64 -12.23
CA GLU A 240 2.85 -3.82 -12.95
C GLU A 240 3.08 -2.44 -12.32
N PHE A 241 2.40 -2.12 -11.22
CA PHE A 241 2.55 -0.85 -10.48
C PHE A 241 3.05 -1.07 -9.04
N GLY A 242 3.71 -2.19 -8.81
CA GLY A 242 4.44 -2.39 -7.58
C GLY A 242 5.36 -1.19 -7.34
N CYS A 243 5.39 -0.67 -6.13
CA CYS A 243 6.34 0.32 -5.69
C CYS A 243 7.73 -0.07 -6.17
N ARG A 244 8.21 0.54 -7.26
CA ARG A 244 9.63 0.47 -7.56
C ARG A 244 10.26 1.48 -6.63
N PRO A 245 11.22 1.11 -5.79
CA PRO A 245 12.03 2.10 -5.14
C PRO A 245 12.60 3.00 -6.23
N THR A 246 12.29 4.29 -6.16
CA THR A 246 12.96 5.28 -6.99
C THR A 246 14.43 5.27 -6.59
N ALA A 247 15.28 4.79 -7.50
CA ALA A 247 16.72 4.85 -7.36
C ALA A 247 17.19 6.30 -7.20
#